data_6c4ba549b6c213d11fa446418bd6f8d0
#
_entry.id   6c4ba549b6c213d11fa446418bd6f8d0
#
_cell.length_a   1.000
_cell.length_b   1.000
_cell.length_c   1.000
_cell.angle_alpha   90.00
_cell.angle_beta   90.00
_cell.angle_gamma   90.00
#
_symmetry.space_group_name_H-M   'P 1'
#
loop_
_entity.id
_entity.type
_entity.pdbx_description
1 polymer ?
#
loop_
_entity_poly.entity_id
_entity_poly.type
_entity_poly.pdbx_seq_one_letter_code
_entity_poly.pdbx_strand_id
1 'polypeptide(L)'
;EVINGFIDTNSDYASNREPPTYPDGLDVELISIEALEDAQENAQDDFQREHVTPYIINSEIYKKFYLENSEDLSTERWTVDEPEDFTVVQNIFDFFHPRISFSWEEVMQLRKDNAEIFIENQHLIRNEGASMGNGQKLWTRAKRVIPGGNMLLSKRSEMFLPNQWPSYFQKAKGCRVWDLDGKEYTDMSIMGIGTNILGYGNDEVDEVVLNTVKDGNMSTLNCPEEVYLAEKLVELHPWADMVRLARTGGEANAISIRIARAASGKDKVAICGYHGWHDWYLSANLGDDNNLTGHLLPGLNPKGVPKDLKGSVVP
;
A
#
# COMPACT_ATOMS: atom_id res chain seq x y z
N GLU A 1 36.16 8.14 -15.05
CA GLU A 1 36.97 7.67 -13.92
C GLU A 1 36.68 6.21 -13.60
N VAL A 2 35.43 5.75 -13.47
CA VAL A 2 35.08 4.34 -13.22
C VAL A 2 35.64 3.42 -14.31
N ILE A 3 35.55 3.81 -15.60
CA ILE A 3 36.11 3.05 -16.73
C ILE A 3 37.62 2.89 -16.60
N ASN A 4 38.32 3.95 -16.25
CA ASN A 4 39.77 3.90 -16.07
C ASN A 4 40.14 2.98 -14.90
N GLY A 5 39.44 3.11 -13.78
CA GLY A 5 39.65 2.23 -12.63
C GLY A 5 39.39 0.76 -12.94
N PHE A 6 38.34 0.46 -13.72
CA PHE A 6 38.03 -0.89 -14.19
C PHE A 6 39.19 -1.49 -14.99
N ILE A 7 39.72 -0.71 -15.97
CA ILE A 7 40.82 -1.14 -16.85
C ILE A 7 42.13 -1.26 -16.06
N ASP A 8 42.49 -0.22 -15.30
CA ASP A 8 43.78 -0.15 -14.60
C ASP A 8 43.93 -1.23 -13.51
N THR A 9 42.80 -1.58 -12.89
CA THR A 9 42.78 -2.63 -11.87
C THR A 9 42.53 -4.02 -12.43
N ASN A 10 42.14 -4.13 -13.70
CA ASN A 10 41.68 -5.39 -14.31
C ASN A 10 40.60 -6.07 -13.43
N SER A 11 39.53 -5.31 -13.16
CA SER A 11 38.42 -5.75 -12.32
C SER A 11 37.35 -6.45 -13.13
N ASP A 12 36.58 -7.31 -12.49
CA ASP A 12 35.37 -7.94 -13.05
C ASP A 12 34.14 -7.06 -12.90
N TYR A 13 34.17 -6.16 -11.91
CA TYR A 13 33.11 -5.19 -11.59
C TYR A 13 33.73 -3.86 -11.15
N ALA A 14 33.17 -2.74 -11.61
CA ALA A 14 33.52 -1.42 -11.13
C ALA A 14 32.28 -0.52 -10.99
N SER A 15 32.24 0.29 -9.94
CA SER A 15 31.11 1.16 -9.66
C SER A 15 31.49 2.38 -8.83
N ASN A 16 30.63 3.42 -8.85
CA ASN A 16 30.64 4.54 -7.91
C ASN A 16 29.48 4.51 -6.89
N ARG A 17 28.82 3.36 -6.75
CA ARG A 17 27.66 3.18 -5.87
C ARG A 17 28.00 2.77 -4.45
N GLU A 18 29.16 2.17 -4.21
CA GLU A 18 29.52 1.58 -2.91
C GLU A 18 30.92 2.00 -2.46
N PRO A 19 31.05 2.75 -1.37
CA PRO A 19 29.93 3.44 -0.68
C PRO A 19 29.36 4.54 -1.58
N PRO A 20 28.03 4.86 -1.44
CA PRO A 20 27.42 5.90 -2.25
C PRO A 20 27.94 7.28 -1.80
N THR A 21 28.72 7.94 -2.65
CA THR A 21 29.29 9.27 -2.40
C THR A 21 28.95 10.28 -3.49
N TYR A 22 28.37 9.82 -4.60
CA TYR A 22 27.84 10.66 -5.68
C TYR A 22 26.34 10.89 -5.54
N PRO A 23 25.77 11.96 -6.14
CA PRO A 23 24.33 12.15 -6.24
C PRO A 23 23.63 10.93 -6.82
N ASP A 24 22.47 10.58 -6.28
CA ASP A 24 21.60 9.53 -6.79
C ASP A 24 21.11 9.89 -8.21
N GLY A 25 21.27 8.95 -9.15
CA GLY A 25 21.03 9.19 -10.59
C GLY A 25 22.30 9.38 -11.39
N LEU A 26 23.49 9.48 -10.75
CA LEU A 26 24.79 9.47 -11.40
C LEU A 26 25.52 8.13 -11.23
N ASP A 27 24.79 7.08 -10.94
CA ASP A 27 25.34 5.75 -10.73
C ASP A 27 25.89 5.16 -12.03
N VAL A 28 27.09 4.61 -11.95
CA VAL A 28 27.78 3.93 -13.05
C VAL A 28 28.22 2.57 -12.57
N GLU A 29 27.90 1.55 -13.33
CA GLU A 29 28.36 0.19 -13.12
C GLU A 29 28.98 -0.36 -14.41
N LEU A 30 30.12 -1.01 -14.28
CA LEU A 30 30.81 -1.73 -15.34
C LEU A 30 31.00 -3.18 -14.91
N ILE A 31 30.73 -4.11 -15.81
CA ILE A 31 30.79 -5.54 -15.57
C ILE A 31 31.54 -6.19 -16.71
N SER A 32 32.47 -7.11 -16.44
CA SER A 32 33.05 -7.96 -17.47
C SER A 32 31.99 -8.89 -18.05
N ILE A 33 32.13 -9.24 -19.32
CA ILE A 33 31.15 -10.14 -19.95
C ILE A 33 31.18 -11.53 -19.27
N GLU A 34 32.36 -11.97 -18.87
CA GLU A 34 32.55 -13.24 -18.17
C GLU A 34 31.81 -13.27 -16.82
N ALA A 35 31.87 -12.18 -16.04
CA ALA A 35 31.14 -12.08 -14.78
C ALA A 35 29.62 -12.01 -14.99
N LEU A 36 29.18 -11.38 -16.09
CA LEU A 36 27.76 -11.29 -16.42
C LEU A 36 27.20 -12.65 -16.89
N GLU A 37 27.95 -13.40 -17.69
CA GLU A 37 27.57 -14.74 -18.13
C GLU A 37 27.50 -15.70 -16.95
N ASP A 38 28.49 -15.66 -16.04
CA ASP A 38 28.47 -16.47 -14.81
C ASP A 38 27.29 -16.12 -13.91
N ALA A 39 26.98 -14.84 -13.75
CA ALA A 39 25.79 -14.41 -12.98
C ALA A 39 24.49 -14.92 -13.61
N GLN A 40 24.38 -14.92 -14.96
CA GLN A 40 23.20 -15.43 -15.65
C GLN A 40 23.00 -16.93 -15.39
N GLU A 41 24.08 -17.71 -15.36
CA GLU A 41 24.02 -19.15 -15.16
C GLU A 41 23.75 -19.53 -13.69
N ASN A 42 24.28 -18.77 -12.73
CA ASN A 42 24.35 -19.17 -11.33
C ASN A 42 23.46 -18.36 -10.37
N ALA A 43 22.89 -17.21 -10.77
CA ALA A 43 21.91 -16.49 -9.96
C ALA A 43 20.63 -17.31 -9.78
N GLN A 44 20.26 -17.60 -8.53
CA GLN A 44 19.20 -18.55 -8.20
C GLN A 44 17.91 -17.88 -7.71
N ASP A 45 17.99 -16.68 -7.14
CA ASP A 45 16.81 -15.99 -6.63
C ASP A 45 16.32 -14.88 -7.57
N ASP A 46 15.02 -14.57 -7.46
CA ASP A 46 14.37 -13.60 -8.32
C ASP A 46 14.95 -12.18 -8.15
N PHE A 47 15.42 -11.82 -6.97
CA PHE A 47 16.03 -10.52 -6.69
C PHE A 47 17.37 -10.36 -7.43
N GLN A 48 18.23 -11.40 -7.43
CA GLN A 48 19.49 -11.39 -8.16
C GLN A 48 19.26 -11.30 -9.67
N ARG A 49 18.19 -11.95 -10.17
CA ARG A 49 17.85 -11.94 -11.61
C ARG A 49 17.20 -10.62 -12.06
N GLU A 50 16.42 -9.99 -11.21
CA GLU A 50 15.78 -8.69 -11.50
C GLU A 50 16.78 -7.53 -11.50
N HIS A 51 17.71 -7.53 -10.52
CA HIS A 51 18.63 -6.41 -10.30
C HIS A 51 20.02 -6.60 -10.91
N VAL A 52 20.27 -7.70 -11.61
CA VAL A 52 21.48 -8.02 -12.39
C VAL A 52 22.77 -8.12 -11.56
N THR A 53 23.11 -7.11 -10.78
CA THR A 53 24.42 -6.95 -10.12
C THR A 53 24.56 -7.56 -8.71
N PRO A 54 23.48 -7.83 -7.92
CA PRO A 54 23.61 -8.33 -6.54
C PRO A 54 24.41 -9.64 -6.42
N TYR A 55 24.31 -10.53 -7.41
CA TYR A 55 25.07 -11.77 -7.43
C TYR A 55 26.58 -11.49 -7.46
N ILE A 56 27.03 -10.56 -8.31
CA ILE A 56 28.43 -10.18 -8.48
C ILE A 56 28.92 -9.39 -7.27
N ILE A 57 28.12 -8.42 -6.81
CA ILE A 57 28.47 -7.53 -5.69
C ILE A 57 28.68 -8.33 -4.40
N ASN A 58 27.80 -9.30 -4.12
CA ASN A 58 27.84 -10.10 -2.89
C ASN A 58 28.84 -11.28 -2.95
N SER A 59 29.40 -11.59 -4.10
CA SER A 59 30.36 -12.68 -4.26
C SER A 59 31.79 -12.21 -4.04
N GLU A 60 32.60 -12.98 -3.32
CA GLU A 60 34.03 -12.70 -3.08
C GLU A 60 34.93 -13.16 -4.22
N ILE A 61 34.41 -13.90 -5.21
CA ILE A 61 35.25 -14.46 -6.31
C ILE A 61 35.60 -13.39 -7.34
N TYR A 62 34.85 -12.30 -7.44
CA TYR A 62 35.08 -11.24 -8.41
C TYR A 62 35.97 -10.14 -7.86
N LYS A 63 36.87 -9.66 -8.70
CA LYS A 63 37.69 -8.49 -8.40
C LYS A 63 36.90 -7.21 -8.66
N LYS A 64 36.80 -6.36 -7.65
CA LYS A 64 35.96 -5.15 -7.68
C LYS A 64 36.77 -3.88 -7.52
N PHE A 65 36.36 -2.83 -8.19
CA PHE A 65 36.87 -1.48 -8.03
C PHE A 65 35.71 -0.53 -7.69
N TYR A 66 35.87 0.28 -6.65
CA TYR A 66 34.90 1.29 -6.25
C TYR A 66 35.51 2.69 -6.34
N LEU A 67 34.80 3.58 -7.01
CA LEU A 67 35.18 4.99 -7.11
C LEU A 67 34.39 5.79 -6.07
N GLU A 68 35.10 6.43 -5.15
CA GLU A 68 34.52 7.32 -4.16
C GLU A 68 34.74 8.78 -4.57
N ASN A 69 33.77 9.64 -4.31
CA ASN A 69 33.93 11.10 -4.41
C ASN A 69 34.63 11.62 -3.16
N SER A 70 35.33 12.73 -3.28
CA SER A 70 36.01 13.38 -2.16
C SER A 70 35.05 14.00 -1.14
N GLU A 71 33.82 14.30 -1.53
CA GLU A 71 32.73 14.81 -0.70
C GLU A 71 31.55 13.84 -0.79
N ASP A 72 30.91 13.55 0.33
CA ASP A 72 29.70 12.74 0.34
C ASP A 72 28.49 13.57 -0.12
N LEU A 73 28.04 13.30 -1.36
CA LEU A 73 26.88 13.93 -1.99
C LEU A 73 25.71 12.93 -2.13
N SER A 74 25.74 11.82 -1.43
CA SER A 74 24.75 10.73 -1.54
C SER A 74 23.31 11.15 -1.17
N THR A 75 23.16 12.27 -0.49
CA THR A 75 21.84 12.84 -0.14
C THR A 75 21.21 13.65 -1.26
N GLU A 76 21.96 14.01 -2.30
CA GLU A 76 21.42 14.67 -3.48
C GLU A 76 20.76 13.63 -4.39
N ARG A 77 19.54 13.97 -4.88
CA ARG A 77 18.72 13.04 -5.66
C ARG A 77 18.34 13.66 -7.02
N TRP A 78 18.90 13.07 -8.09
CA TRP A 78 18.71 13.50 -9.49
C TRP A 78 18.27 12.35 -10.39
N THR A 79 17.87 11.22 -9.81
CA THR A 79 17.17 10.14 -10.53
C THR A 79 15.76 10.58 -10.93
N VAL A 80 15.07 9.83 -11.79
CA VAL A 80 13.69 10.09 -12.22
C VAL A 80 12.85 8.84 -12.02
N ASP A 81 12.48 8.58 -10.77
CA ASP A 81 11.63 7.44 -10.40
C ASP A 81 10.21 7.91 -10.01
N GLU A 82 10.09 9.12 -9.48
CA GLU A 82 8.84 9.70 -9.01
C GLU A 82 8.50 11.01 -9.75
N PRO A 83 7.22 11.44 -9.77
CA PRO A 83 6.84 12.69 -10.42
C PRO A 83 7.58 13.92 -9.90
N GLU A 84 7.91 13.94 -8.61
CA GLU A 84 8.68 14.99 -7.93
C GLU A 84 10.11 15.06 -8.47
N ASP A 85 10.72 13.91 -8.75
CA ASP A 85 12.04 13.82 -9.38
C ASP A 85 12.03 14.45 -10.78
N PHE A 86 11.00 14.11 -11.58
CA PHE A 86 10.83 14.69 -12.91
C PHE A 86 10.69 16.22 -12.85
N THR A 87 9.98 16.74 -11.86
CA THR A 87 9.82 18.18 -11.65
C THR A 87 11.17 18.84 -11.37
N VAL A 88 12.00 18.26 -10.50
CA VAL A 88 13.34 18.77 -10.21
C VAL A 88 14.23 18.75 -11.44
N VAL A 89 14.27 17.65 -12.18
CA VAL A 89 15.05 17.54 -13.42
C VAL A 89 14.57 18.54 -14.45
N GLN A 90 13.27 18.72 -14.64
CA GLN A 90 12.72 19.73 -15.54
C GLN A 90 13.15 21.14 -15.14
N ASN A 91 13.05 21.50 -13.87
CA ASN A 91 13.48 22.80 -13.36
C ASN A 91 14.98 23.06 -13.62
N ILE A 92 15.84 22.03 -13.49
CA ILE A 92 17.28 22.12 -13.84
C ILE A 92 17.46 22.42 -15.33
N PHE A 93 16.78 21.69 -16.21
CA PHE A 93 16.86 21.93 -17.65
C PHE A 93 16.30 23.29 -18.05
N ASP A 94 15.22 23.74 -17.43
CA ASP A 94 14.62 25.07 -17.67
C ASP A 94 15.58 26.18 -17.25
N PHE A 95 16.32 26.02 -16.15
CA PHE A 95 17.34 26.98 -15.72
C PHE A 95 18.49 27.11 -16.75
N PHE A 96 18.97 25.99 -17.29
CA PHE A 96 20.06 25.99 -18.25
C PHE A 96 19.62 26.28 -19.69
N HIS A 97 18.30 26.33 -19.96
CA HIS A 97 17.80 26.60 -21.32
C HIS A 97 18.39 27.87 -21.93
N PRO A 98 18.80 27.86 -23.27
CA PRO A 98 18.59 26.80 -24.26
C PRO A 98 19.69 25.72 -24.28
N ARG A 99 20.60 25.72 -23.34
CA ARG A 99 21.70 24.77 -23.26
C ARG A 99 21.14 23.45 -22.65
N ILE A 100 21.34 22.34 -23.39
CA ILE A 100 20.88 21.01 -23.00
C ILE A 100 21.99 20.06 -22.51
N SER A 101 23.26 20.56 -22.55
CA SER A 101 24.43 19.82 -22.06
C SER A 101 25.14 20.67 -21.01
N PHE A 102 25.27 20.15 -19.82
CA PHE A 102 25.93 20.76 -18.67
C PHE A 102 26.52 19.64 -17.80
N SER A 103 27.55 19.97 -17.02
CA SER A 103 28.18 18.98 -16.14
C SER A 103 27.43 18.85 -14.82
N TRP A 104 27.65 17.75 -14.12
CA TRP A 104 27.06 17.53 -12.80
C TRP A 104 27.60 18.53 -11.76
N GLU A 105 28.84 19.02 -11.92
CA GLU A 105 29.42 20.06 -11.08
C GLU A 105 28.69 21.41 -11.27
N GLU A 106 28.25 21.71 -12.50
CA GLU A 106 27.41 22.89 -12.77
C GLU A 106 26.04 22.76 -12.09
N VAL A 107 25.46 21.55 -12.04
CA VAL A 107 24.23 21.29 -11.28
C VAL A 107 24.46 21.44 -9.80
N MET A 108 25.60 20.98 -9.25
CA MET A 108 25.97 21.21 -7.85
C MET A 108 26.14 22.68 -7.52
N GLN A 109 26.71 23.47 -8.43
CA GLN A 109 26.79 24.90 -8.23
C GLN A 109 25.39 25.54 -8.25
N LEU A 110 24.52 25.14 -9.18
CA LEU A 110 23.13 25.57 -9.20
C LEU A 110 22.42 25.23 -7.87
N ARG A 111 22.62 24.02 -7.34
CA ARG A 111 22.06 23.57 -6.06
C ARG A 111 22.48 24.48 -4.89
N LYS A 112 23.73 24.98 -4.89
CA LYS A 112 24.24 25.89 -3.87
C LYS A 112 23.63 27.29 -3.98
N ASP A 113 23.40 27.75 -5.20
CA ASP A 113 22.94 29.10 -5.49
C ASP A 113 21.41 29.25 -5.50
N ASN A 114 20.68 28.17 -5.83
CA ASN A 114 19.23 28.16 -6.03
C ASN A 114 18.61 26.89 -5.42
N ALA A 115 18.70 26.74 -4.11
CA ALA A 115 18.24 25.53 -3.40
C ALA A 115 16.75 25.21 -3.61
N GLU A 116 15.94 26.23 -3.93
CA GLU A 116 14.50 26.09 -4.17
C GLU A 116 14.15 25.23 -5.39
N ILE A 117 15.04 25.13 -6.36
CA ILE A 117 14.86 24.28 -7.57
C ILE A 117 14.78 22.79 -7.20
N PHE A 118 15.37 22.40 -6.06
CA PHE A 118 15.56 21.02 -5.63
C PHE A 118 14.66 20.60 -4.47
N ILE A 119 13.67 21.41 -4.08
CA ILE A 119 12.85 21.16 -2.88
C ILE A 119 11.89 19.98 -3.07
N GLU A 120 11.33 19.82 -4.27
CA GLU A 120 10.19 18.92 -4.51
C GLU A 120 10.47 17.45 -4.14
N ASN A 121 11.70 16.98 -4.35
CA ASN A 121 12.08 15.60 -4.09
C ASN A 121 12.98 15.37 -2.85
N GLN A 122 13.27 16.39 -2.05
CA GLN A 122 14.15 16.28 -0.87
C GLN A 122 13.65 15.30 0.20
N HIS A 123 12.36 15.00 0.22
CA HIS A 123 11.76 14.05 1.14
C HIS A 123 11.91 12.59 0.70
N LEU A 124 12.36 12.34 -0.53
CA LEU A 124 12.57 11.02 -1.08
C LEU A 124 13.96 10.49 -0.73
N ILE A 125 14.03 9.23 -0.31
CA ILE A 125 15.27 8.60 0.15
C ILE A 125 15.87 7.75 -0.98
N ARG A 126 17.20 7.78 -1.13
CA ARG A 126 17.93 6.93 -2.09
C ARG A 126 17.63 5.45 -1.84
N ASN A 127 17.35 4.72 -2.92
CA ASN A 127 17.06 3.27 -2.87
C ASN A 127 15.86 2.88 -1.99
N GLU A 128 14.97 3.81 -1.65
CA GLU A 128 13.75 3.50 -0.90
C GLU A 128 12.95 2.39 -1.58
N GLY A 129 12.84 2.44 -2.91
CA GLY A 129 12.18 1.42 -3.71
C GLY A 129 12.89 0.05 -3.71
N ALA A 130 14.23 0.01 -3.59
CA ALA A 130 14.99 -1.24 -3.58
C ALA A 130 14.91 -1.96 -2.22
N SER A 131 14.75 -1.20 -1.13
CA SER A 131 14.57 -1.76 0.23
C SER A 131 13.12 -2.10 0.56
N MET A 132 12.15 -1.66 -0.26
CA MET A 132 10.72 -1.91 -0.04
C MET A 132 10.30 -3.25 -0.65
N GLY A 133 9.58 -4.06 0.13
CA GLY A 133 8.93 -5.28 -0.36
C GLY A 133 7.82 -4.96 -1.39
N ASN A 134 7.42 -5.99 -2.15
CA ASN A 134 6.38 -5.87 -3.18
C ASN A 134 5.05 -5.34 -2.63
N GLY A 135 4.72 -5.67 -1.37
CA GLY A 135 3.52 -5.17 -0.69
C GLY A 135 3.55 -3.65 -0.49
N GLN A 136 4.68 -3.09 -0.10
CA GLN A 136 4.86 -1.65 0.11
C GLN A 136 4.85 -0.89 -1.22
N LYS A 137 5.53 -1.41 -2.26
CA LYS A 137 5.49 -0.85 -3.63
C LYS A 137 4.05 -0.81 -4.16
N LEU A 138 3.29 -1.89 -3.96
CA LEU A 138 1.89 -1.95 -4.38
C LEU A 138 1.02 -0.97 -3.57
N TRP A 139 1.29 -0.78 -2.27
CA TRP A 139 0.59 0.20 -1.44
C TRP A 139 0.79 1.64 -1.94
N THR A 140 2.00 2.01 -2.33
CA THR A 140 2.30 3.30 -2.94
C THR A 140 1.49 3.52 -4.22
N ARG A 141 1.42 2.49 -5.10
CA ARG A 141 0.59 2.54 -6.31
C ARG A 141 -0.91 2.64 -5.98
N ALA A 142 -1.39 1.91 -4.97
CA ALA A 142 -2.79 1.93 -4.56
C ALA A 142 -3.23 3.33 -4.13
N LYS A 143 -2.41 4.05 -3.39
CA LYS A 143 -2.72 5.43 -2.95
C LYS A 143 -2.93 6.42 -4.12
N ARG A 144 -2.39 6.14 -5.30
CA ARG A 144 -2.57 6.97 -6.51
C ARG A 144 -3.92 6.75 -7.20
N VAL A 145 -4.52 5.56 -7.04
CA VAL A 145 -5.72 5.16 -7.80
C VAL A 145 -6.93 4.84 -6.90
N ILE A 146 -6.71 4.66 -5.61
CA ILE A 146 -7.75 4.38 -4.63
C ILE A 146 -7.70 5.46 -3.55
N PRO A 147 -8.77 6.25 -3.34
CA PRO A 147 -8.82 7.20 -2.24
C PRO A 147 -8.52 6.54 -0.89
N GLY A 148 -7.42 6.96 -0.25
CA GLY A 148 -6.94 6.37 1.00
C GLY A 148 -6.22 5.01 0.85
N GLY A 149 -5.93 4.57 -0.38
CA GLY A 149 -5.14 3.37 -0.68
C GLY A 149 -5.88 2.04 -0.59
N ASN A 150 -7.01 1.97 0.08
CA ASN A 150 -7.82 0.75 0.21
C ASN A 150 -9.31 1.07 0.52
N MET A 151 -10.13 0.01 0.62
CA MET A 151 -11.56 0.14 0.89
C MET A 151 -11.90 0.13 2.40
N LEU A 152 -10.95 -0.18 3.29
CA LEU A 152 -11.16 -0.27 4.73
C LEU A 152 -10.11 0.51 5.51
N LEU A 153 -10.54 1.49 6.30
CA LEU A 153 -9.66 2.32 7.14
C LEU A 153 -8.74 1.49 8.04
N SER A 154 -9.26 0.40 8.62
CA SER A 154 -8.53 -0.49 9.52
C SER A 154 -7.41 -1.30 8.85
N LYS A 155 -7.28 -1.25 7.52
CA LYS A 155 -6.22 -1.95 6.77
C LYS A 155 -5.15 -1.01 6.20
N ARG A 156 -5.14 0.26 6.59
CA ARG A 156 -4.12 1.20 6.17
C ARG A 156 -2.79 0.88 6.83
N SER A 157 -1.73 0.81 6.04
CA SER A 157 -0.36 0.54 6.52
C SER A 157 0.11 1.57 7.53
N GLU A 158 -0.31 2.82 7.38
CA GLU A 158 0.02 3.94 8.26
C GLU A 158 -0.50 3.76 9.69
N MET A 159 -1.49 2.91 9.90
CA MET A 159 -2.00 2.58 11.25
C MET A 159 -1.12 1.59 12.02
N PHE A 160 -0.15 0.96 11.37
CA PHE A 160 0.71 -0.07 11.95
C PHE A 160 2.19 0.33 11.82
N LEU A 161 2.86 -0.12 10.77
CA LEU A 161 4.27 0.18 10.47
C LEU A 161 4.35 0.73 9.03
N PRO A 162 4.22 2.04 8.83
CA PRO A 162 3.96 2.64 7.52
C PRO A 162 4.81 2.10 6.37
N ASN A 163 6.11 1.97 6.56
CA ASN A 163 7.04 1.54 5.50
C ASN A 163 7.48 0.08 5.63
N GLN A 164 7.01 -0.64 6.65
CA GLN A 164 7.41 -2.02 6.93
C GLN A 164 6.23 -2.99 6.92
N TRP A 165 4.98 -2.46 7.00
CA TRP A 165 3.79 -3.28 6.97
C TRP A 165 3.64 -3.98 5.60
N PRO A 166 3.44 -5.31 5.53
CA PRO A 166 3.38 -6.04 4.26
C PRO A 166 2.20 -5.65 3.35
N SER A 167 1.17 -5.00 3.88
CA SER A 167 -0.01 -4.42 3.22
C SER A 167 -0.89 -5.39 2.45
N TYR A 168 -0.33 -6.35 1.72
CA TYR A 168 -1.04 -7.29 0.85
C TYR A 168 -0.61 -8.73 1.13
N PHE A 169 -1.55 -9.64 0.95
CA PHE A 169 -1.28 -11.07 1.06
C PHE A 169 -1.39 -11.77 -0.30
N GLN A 170 -0.60 -12.79 -0.49
CA GLN A 170 -0.68 -13.71 -1.63
C GLN A 170 -1.52 -14.94 -1.27
N LYS A 171 -1.40 -15.42 -0.03
CA LYS A 171 -2.05 -16.64 0.46
C LYS A 171 -2.39 -16.51 1.94
N ALA A 172 -3.48 -17.12 2.34
CA ALA A 172 -3.83 -17.29 3.75
C ALA A 172 -4.42 -18.70 4.00
N LYS A 173 -4.06 -19.34 5.12
CA LYS A 173 -4.58 -20.66 5.51
C LYS A 173 -4.54 -20.81 7.05
N GLY A 174 -5.63 -21.21 7.66
CA GLY A 174 -5.73 -21.29 9.13
C GLY A 174 -5.48 -19.92 9.76
N CYS A 175 -4.42 -19.78 10.56
CA CYS A 175 -3.98 -18.50 11.12
C CYS A 175 -2.68 -17.96 10.45
N ARG A 176 -2.27 -18.54 9.33
CA ARG A 176 -1.07 -18.15 8.61
C ARG A 176 -1.41 -17.29 7.40
N VAL A 177 -0.59 -16.26 7.16
CA VAL A 177 -0.70 -15.35 6.03
C VAL A 177 0.68 -15.19 5.40
N TRP A 178 0.76 -15.25 4.08
CA TRP A 178 1.98 -14.99 3.30
C TRP A 178 1.83 -13.70 2.52
N ASP A 179 2.81 -12.82 2.64
CA ASP A 179 2.85 -11.58 1.88
C ASP A 179 3.23 -11.81 0.41
N LEU A 180 3.36 -10.73 -0.37
CA LEU A 180 3.72 -10.81 -1.79
C LEU A 180 5.18 -11.22 -2.03
N ASP A 181 6.00 -11.20 -1.00
CA ASP A 181 7.40 -11.62 -1.03
C ASP A 181 7.56 -13.06 -0.49
N GLY A 182 6.44 -13.75 -0.23
CA GLY A 182 6.40 -15.13 0.26
C GLY A 182 6.72 -15.28 1.75
N LYS A 183 6.92 -14.20 2.48
CA LYS A 183 7.19 -14.25 3.92
C LYS A 183 5.94 -14.62 4.70
N GLU A 184 6.09 -15.61 5.59
CA GLU A 184 5.00 -16.11 6.44
C GLU A 184 4.84 -15.31 7.73
N TYR A 185 3.59 -15.04 8.09
CA TYR A 185 3.20 -14.42 9.35
C TYR A 185 2.11 -15.23 10.04
N THR A 186 2.08 -15.18 11.38
CA THR A 186 0.93 -15.64 12.15
C THR A 186 0.00 -14.45 12.41
N ASP A 187 -1.23 -14.55 11.92
CA ASP A 187 -2.25 -13.52 12.17
C ASP A 187 -2.82 -13.68 13.58
N MET A 188 -2.47 -12.73 14.46
CA MET A 188 -2.97 -12.63 15.83
C MET A 188 -4.10 -11.59 15.98
N SER A 189 -4.64 -11.10 14.87
CA SER A 189 -5.74 -10.14 14.82
C SER A 189 -7.11 -10.82 14.86
N ILE A 190 -8.16 -10.06 14.60
CA ILE A 190 -9.53 -10.57 14.47
C ILE A 190 -9.82 -11.16 13.07
N MET A 191 -8.81 -11.56 12.33
CA MET A 191 -8.86 -12.33 11.09
C MET A 191 -9.97 -11.88 10.13
N GLY A 192 -9.74 -10.73 9.47
CA GLY A 192 -10.70 -10.15 8.54
C GLY A 192 -11.95 -9.56 9.23
N ILE A 193 -11.73 -8.91 10.39
CA ILE A 193 -12.78 -8.24 11.18
C ILE A 193 -13.84 -9.25 11.65
N GLY A 194 -13.37 -10.39 12.17
CA GLY A 194 -14.20 -11.45 12.75
C GLY A 194 -14.96 -12.32 11.74
N THR A 195 -14.71 -12.17 10.44
CA THR A 195 -15.41 -12.96 9.40
C THR A 195 -14.84 -14.36 9.21
N ASN A 196 -13.56 -14.59 9.55
CA ASN A 196 -12.89 -15.87 9.36
C ASN A 196 -12.72 -16.64 10.67
N ILE A 197 -13.81 -16.82 11.41
CA ILE A 197 -13.80 -17.49 12.73
C ILE A 197 -13.32 -18.96 12.65
N LEU A 198 -13.44 -19.62 11.50
CA LEU A 198 -12.96 -20.98 11.26
C LEU A 198 -11.49 -21.02 10.79
N GLY A 199 -10.85 -19.86 10.67
CA GLY A 199 -9.56 -19.70 10.03
C GLY A 199 -9.69 -19.41 8.54
N TYR A 200 -8.58 -18.94 7.95
CA TYR A 200 -8.51 -18.66 6.51
C TYR A 200 -8.54 -19.96 5.69
N GLY A 201 -9.25 -19.93 4.55
CA GLY A 201 -9.23 -21.02 3.57
C GLY A 201 -9.72 -22.35 4.19
N ASN A 202 -10.86 -22.36 4.87
CA ASN A 202 -11.46 -23.58 5.41
C ASN A 202 -11.92 -24.47 4.23
N ASP A 203 -11.39 -25.70 4.16
CA ASP A 203 -11.60 -26.59 2.99
C ASP A 203 -13.08 -26.97 2.80
N GLU A 204 -13.82 -27.21 3.86
CA GLU A 204 -15.24 -27.57 3.80
C GLU A 204 -16.08 -26.40 3.26
N VAL A 205 -15.81 -25.19 3.71
CA VAL A 205 -16.49 -23.97 3.22
C VAL A 205 -16.12 -23.68 1.79
N ASP A 206 -14.82 -23.75 1.46
CA ASP A 206 -14.31 -23.44 0.13
C ASP A 206 -14.86 -24.41 -0.93
N GLU A 207 -15.00 -25.70 -0.61
CA GLU A 207 -15.58 -26.70 -1.49
C GLU A 207 -17.04 -26.37 -1.84
N VAL A 208 -17.85 -25.99 -0.87
CA VAL A 208 -19.25 -25.59 -1.09
C VAL A 208 -19.32 -24.34 -1.95
N VAL A 209 -18.49 -23.32 -1.66
CA VAL A 209 -18.42 -22.08 -2.44
C VAL A 209 -18.02 -22.36 -3.89
N LEU A 210 -16.97 -23.18 -4.12
CA LEU A 210 -16.52 -23.55 -5.46
C LEU A 210 -17.60 -24.27 -6.27
N ASN A 211 -18.35 -25.17 -5.65
CA ASN A 211 -19.46 -25.87 -6.31
C ASN A 211 -20.59 -24.89 -6.67
N THR A 212 -20.98 -24.02 -5.74
CA THR A 212 -22.00 -23.00 -6.00
C THR A 212 -21.60 -22.07 -7.15
N VAL A 213 -20.32 -21.67 -7.23
CA VAL A 213 -19.81 -20.83 -8.34
C VAL A 213 -19.93 -21.57 -9.68
N LYS A 214 -19.61 -22.88 -9.72
CA LYS A 214 -19.74 -23.72 -10.94
C LYS A 214 -21.18 -23.86 -11.41
N ASP A 215 -22.14 -23.95 -10.48
CA ASP A 215 -23.56 -24.08 -10.76
C ASP A 215 -24.23 -22.75 -11.12
N GLY A 216 -23.54 -21.64 -10.91
CA GLY A 216 -24.03 -20.29 -11.17
C GLY A 216 -24.45 -19.57 -9.87
N ASN A 217 -23.59 -18.68 -9.39
CA ASN A 217 -23.76 -17.96 -8.14
C ASN A 217 -24.73 -16.77 -8.21
N MET A 218 -25.31 -16.48 -9.36
CA MET A 218 -26.30 -15.42 -9.54
C MET A 218 -27.21 -15.74 -10.75
N SER A 219 -28.51 -15.60 -10.55
CA SER A 219 -29.49 -15.76 -11.62
C SER A 219 -30.66 -14.76 -11.47
N THR A 220 -31.60 -14.75 -12.40
CA THR A 220 -32.86 -14.01 -12.30
C THR A 220 -33.77 -14.58 -11.19
N LEU A 221 -33.59 -15.86 -10.86
CA LEU A 221 -34.35 -16.55 -9.81
C LEU A 221 -33.67 -16.31 -8.45
N ASN A 222 -34.44 -16.47 -7.37
CA ASN A 222 -33.93 -16.39 -6.01
C ASN A 222 -33.07 -17.62 -5.68
N CYS A 223 -32.11 -17.40 -4.80
CA CYS A 223 -31.21 -18.41 -4.26
C CYS A 223 -31.91 -19.13 -3.08
N PRO A 224 -32.01 -20.45 -3.04
CA PRO A 224 -32.67 -21.17 -1.94
C PRO A 224 -31.91 -21.04 -0.63
N GLU A 225 -30.59 -20.82 -0.65
CA GLU A 225 -29.74 -20.64 0.52
C GLU A 225 -30.14 -19.42 1.36
N GLU A 226 -30.74 -18.39 0.73
CA GLU A 226 -31.30 -17.25 1.48
C GLU A 226 -32.39 -17.71 2.48
N VAL A 227 -33.23 -18.64 2.07
CA VAL A 227 -34.29 -19.17 2.92
C VAL A 227 -33.70 -20.04 4.01
N TYR A 228 -32.82 -20.97 3.66
CA TYR A 228 -32.18 -21.88 4.63
C TYR A 228 -31.40 -21.13 5.68
N LEU A 229 -30.68 -20.09 5.29
CA LEU A 229 -29.95 -19.22 6.24
C LEU A 229 -30.93 -18.46 7.15
N ALA A 230 -32.02 -17.90 6.58
CA ALA A 230 -33.01 -17.16 7.37
C ALA A 230 -33.70 -18.07 8.40
N GLU A 231 -34.11 -19.29 8.02
CA GLU A 231 -34.67 -20.30 8.90
C GLU A 231 -33.69 -20.65 10.05
N LYS A 232 -32.41 -20.86 9.71
CA LYS A 232 -31.39 -21.16 10.73
C LYS A 232 -31.16 -19.99 11.69
N LEU A 233 -31.20 -18.77 11.21
CA LEU A 233 -31.06 -17.59 12.05
C LEU A 233 -32.27 -17.41 12.99
N VAL A 234 -33.50 -17.66 12.53
CA VAL A 234 -34.69 -17.64 13.39
C VAL A 234 -34.63 -18.76 14.45
N GLU A 235 -34.17 -19.95 14.07
CA GLU A 235 -33.95 -21.04 15.04
C GLU A 235 -32.95 -20.65 16.13
N LEU A 236 -31.84 -20.02 15.75
CA LEU A 236 -30.80 -19.58 16.70
C LEU A 236 -31.23 -18.36 17.56
N HIS A 237 -32.19 -17.58 17.06
CA HIS A 237 -32.69 -16.35 17.68
C HIS A 237 -34.23 -16.43 17.90
N PRO A 238 -34.72 -17.21 18.88
CA PRO A 238 -36.16 -17.46 19.05
C PRO A 238 -37.03 -16.22 19.32
N TRP A 239 -36.42 -15.09 19.57
CA TRP A 239 -37.08 -13.79 19.70
C TRP A 239 -37.40 -13.11 18.35
N ALA A 240 -36.82 -13.62 17.28
CA ALA A 240 -36.96 -13.07 15.92
C ALA A 240 -37.97 -13.89 15.11
N ASP A 241 -38.91 -13.22 14.48
CA ASP A 241 -39.88 -13.85 13.60
C ASP A 241 -39.40 -13.90 12.12
N MET A 242 -38.57 -12.96 11.73
CA MET A 242 -38.13 -12.79 10.34
C MET A 242 -36.69 -12.26 10.28
N VAL A 243 -36.02 -12.53 9.18
CA VAL A 243 -34.64 -12.11 8.90
C VAL A 243 -34.56 -11.28 7.62
N ARG A 244 -33.78 -10.21 7.68
CA ARG A 244 -33.43 -9.42 6.49
C ARG A 244 -31.91 -9.43 6.33
N LEU A 245 -31.42 -9.99 5.23
CA LEU A 245 -30.01 -10.05 4.89
C LEU A 245 -29.56 -8.76 4.21
N ALA A 246 -28.31 -8.39 4.41
CA ALA A 246 -27.60 -7.28 3.75
C ALA A 246 -26.16 -7.71 3.43
N ARG A 247 -25.51 -7.00 2.49
CA ARG A 247 -24.14 -7.34 2.06
C ARG A 247 -23.06 -6.80 2.98
N THR A 248 -23.35 -5.69 3.65
CA THR A 248 -22.38 -5.02 4.55
C THR A 248 -23.04 -4.62 5.86
N GLY A 249 -22.21 -4.44 6.90
CA GLY A 249 -22.68 -3.92 8.19
C GLY A 249 -23.31 -2.54 8.09
N GLY A 250 -22.78 -1.66 7.23
CA GLY A 250 -23.36 -0.34 6.97
C GLY A 250 -24.78 -0.42 6.39
N GLU A 251 -25.01 -1.32 5.42
CA GLU A 251 -26.35 -1.55 4.86
C GLU A 251 -27.29 -2.16 5.91
N ALA A 252 -26.84 -3.16 6.69
CA ALA A 252 -27.64 -3.75 7.75
C ALA A 252 -28.09 -2.68 8.77
N ASN A 253 -27.18 -1.81 9.19
CA ASN A 253 -27.48 -0.71 10.08
C ASN A 253 -28.46 0.30 9.45
N ALA A 254 -28.29 0.69 8.19
CA ALA A 254 -29.21 1.58 7.49
C ALA A 254 -30.62 1.00 7.38
N ILE A 255 -30.74 -0.31 7.10
CA ILE A 255 -32.01 -1.05 7.07
C ILE A 255 -32.64 -1.07 8.46
N SER A 256 -31.89 -1.42 9.51
CA SER A 256 -32.39 -1.51 10.88
C SER A 256 -32.90 -0.16 11.39
N ILE A 257 -32.19 0.94 11.12
CA ILE A 257 -32.62 2.29 11.49
C ILE A 257 -33.92 2.69 10.75
N ARG A 258 -34.04 2.37 9.46
CA ARG A 258 -35.26 2.62 8.72
C ARG A 258 -36.45 1.85 9.30
N ILE A 259 -36.26 0.57 9.63
CA ILE A 259 -37.29 -0.26 10.26
C ILE A 259 -37.69 0.33 11.63
N ALA A 260 -36.72 0.68 12.46
CA ALA A 260 -36.95 1.24 13.78
C ALA A 260 -37.75 2.56 13.74
N ARG A 261 -37.39 3.45 12.79
CA ARG A 261 -38.14 4.70 12.57
C ARG A 261 -39.56 4.44 12.09
N ALA A 262 -39.74 3.53 11.14
CA ALA A 262 -41.07 3.18 10.62
C ALA A 262 -41.96 2.56 11.70
N ALA A 263 -41.43 1.66 12.52
CA ALA A 263 -42.18 0.99 13.59
C ALA A 263 -42.53 1.93 14.76
N SER A 264 -41.61 2.84 15.12
CA SER A 264 -41.78 3.71 16.27
C SER A 264 -42.47 5.03 15.96
N GLY A 265 -42.50 5.45 14.69
CA GLY A 265 -42.91 6.79 14.27
C GLY A 265 -41.99 7.91 14.77
N LYS A 266 -40.74 7.60 15.16
CA LYS A 266 -39.77 8.55 15.69
C LYS A 266 -38.57 8.71 14.74
N ASP A 267 -38.06 9.92 14.61
CA ASP A 267 -36.96 10.24 13.72
C ASP A 267 -35.57 10.12 14.38
N LYS A 268 -35.50 10.39 15.70
CA LYS A 268 -34.23 10.43 16.43
C LYS A 268 -33.75 9.03 16.83
N VAL A 269 -32.46 8.84 16.72
CA VAL A 269 -31.77 7.59 17.08
C VAL A 269 -30.63 7.91 18.05
N ALA A 270 -30.59 7.21 19.18
CA ALA A 270 -29.43 7.20 20.05
C ALA A 270 -28.48 6.07 19.61
N ILE A 271 -27.19 6.33 19.58
CA ILE A 271 -26.17 5.38 19.16
C ILE A 271 -25.08 5.19 20.24
N CYS A 272 -24.45 4.03 20.23
CA CYS A 272 -23.28 3.73 21.04
C CYS A 272 -22.31 2.91 20.19
N GLY A 273 -21.09 3.42 19.97
CA GLY A 273 -20.07 2.76 19.18
C GLY A 273 -20.09 3.10 17.68
N TYR A 274 -19.22 2.44 16.93
CA TYR A 274 -19.08 2.64 15.48
C TYR A 274 -20.12 1.83 14.68
N HIS A 275 -20.81 2.47 13.76
CA HIS A 275 -21.89 1.87 12.97
C HIS A 275 -21.77 2.12 11.46
N GLY A 276 -20.58 2.38 10.95
CA GLY A 276 -20.33 2.57 9.53
C GLY A 276 -20.11 4.04 9.13
N TRP A 277 -20.27 4.30 7.83
CA TRP A 277 -19.95 5.59 7.22
C TRP A 277 -21.16 6.21 6.48
N HIS A 278 -22.34 5.64 6.59
CA HIS A 278 -23.55 6.12 5.93
C HIS A 278 -24.01 7.46 6.51
N ASP A 279 -24.70 8.24 5.70
CA ASP A 279 -25.16 9.60 6.05
C ASP A 279 -25.92 9.66 7.36
N TRP A 280 -26.76 8.66 7.64
CA TRP A 280 -27.54 8.61 8.88
C TRP A 280 -26.63 8.59 10.12
N TYR A 281 -25.49 7.91 10.06
CA TYR A 281 -24.52 7.82 11.16
C TYR A 281 -23.64 9.08 11.23
N LEU A 282 -23.06 9.49 10.10
CA LEU A 282 -22.22 10.68 10.01
C LEU A 282 -22.98 11.98 10.33
N SER A 283 -24.31 11.98 10.24
CA SER A 283 -25.15 13.12 10.61
C SER A 283 -24.97 13.55 12.08
N ALA A 284 -24.49 12.68 12.96
CA ALA A 284 -24.11 13.03 14.33
C ALA A 284 -23.08 14.17 14.38
N ASN A 285 -22.14 14.23 13.44
CA ASN A 285 -21.12 15.27 13.36
C ASN A 285 -21.61 16.58 12.71
N LEU A 286 -22.85 16.65 12.22
CA LEU A 286 -23.41 17.92 11.73
C LEU A 286 -23.71 18.91 12.86
N GLY A 287 -23.80 18.44 14.10
CA GLY A 287 -24.02 19.29 15.28
C GLY A 287 -22.73 19.82 15.89
N ASP A 288 -21.74 18.93 15.98
CA ASP A 288 -20.40 19.17 16.48
C ASP A 288 -19.49 18.15 15.78
N ASP A 289 -18.41 18.60 15.18
CA ASP A 289 -17.49 17.77 14.39
C ASP A 289 -16.80 16.67 15.22
N ASN A 290 -16.86 16.77 16.56
CA ASN A 290 -16.25 15.83 17.49
C ASN A 290 -17.22 14.81 18.10
N ASN A 291 -18.50 14.85 17.78
CA ASN A 291 -19.50 13.96 18.39
C ASN A 291 -19.18 12.45 18.22
N LEU A 292 -18.54 12.07 17.12
CA LEU A 292 -18.14 10.68 16.86
C LEU A 292 -16.69 10.36 17.27
N THR A 293 -15.94 11.31 17.81
CA THR A 293 -14.50 11.12 18.13
C THR A 293 -14.29 10.03 19.18
N GLY A 294 -15.20 9.89 20.15
CA GLY A 294 -15.19 8.82 21.16
C GLY A 294 -15.65 7.46 20.66
N HIS A 295 -16.11 7.36 19.42
CA HIS A 295 -16.71 6.16 18.82
C HIS A 295 -15.76 5.41 17.87
N LEU A 296 -14.47 5.42 18.07
CA LEU A 296 -13.41 4.68 17.36
C LEU A 296 -12.70 5.41 16.23
N LEU A 297 -13.32 6.34 15.52
CA LEU A 297 -12.71 6.97 14.33
C LEU A 297 -12.75 8.50 14.47
N PRO A 298 -11.67 9.10 15.02
CA PRO A 298 -11.54 10.55 15.05
C PRO A 298 -11.48 11.11 13.63
N GLY A 299 -12.02 12.31 13.42
CA GLY A 299 -11.91 13.02 12.15
C GLY A 299 -12.88 12.57 11.05
N LEU A 300 -14.00 11.89 11.39
CA LEU A 300 -15.06 11.61 10.43
C LEU A 300 -15.74 12.89 10.00
N ASN A 301 -15.36 13.41 8.84
CA ASN A 301 -15.90 14.67 8.31
C ASN A 301 -17.29 14.46 7.71
N PRO A 302 -18.33 15.22 8.15
CA PRO A 302 -19.67 15.10 7.63
C PRO A 302 -19.87 15.83 6.30
N LYS A 303 -18.81 16.22 5.60
CA LYS A 303 -18.89 16.90 4.30
C LYS A 303 -19.61 16.03 3.27
N GLY A 304 -20.69 16.56 2.71
CA GLY A 304 -21.55 15.84 1.77
C GLY A 304 -22.79 15.22 2.41
N VAL A 305 -22.85 15.10 3.74
CA VAL A 305 -24.05 14.64 4.44
C VAL A 305 -25.13 15.72 4.37
N PRO A 306 -26.39 15.39 4.02
CA PRO A 306 -27.49 16.36 3.97
C PRO A 306 -27.70 17.08 5.32
N LYS A 307 -27.74 18.42 5.29
CA LYS A 307 -27.81 19.24 6.51
C LYS A 307 -29.10 19.03 7.30
N ASP A 308 -30.18 18.64 6.62
CA ASP A 308 -31.47 18.36 7.25
C ASP A 308 -31.46 17.14 8.17
N LEU A 309 -30.39 16.31 8.09
CA LEU A 309 -30.20 15.19 9.03
C LEU A 309 -29.63 15.64 10.38
N LYS A 310 -29.28 16.92 10.56
CA LYS A 310 -28.75 17.44 11.82
C LYS A 310 -29.69 17.14 12.97
N GLY A 311 -29.20 16.52 14.04
CA GLY A 311 -29.98 16.18 15.24
C GLY A 311 -30.87 14.93 15.09
N SER A 312 -30.77 14.20 13.98
CA SER A 312 -31.45 12.91 13.78
C SER A 312 -30.75 11.75 14.46
N VAL A 313 -29.45 11.91 14.75
CA VAL A 313 -28.64 10.92 15.48
C VAL A 313 -27.92 11.61 16.63
N VAL A 314 -27.95 10.96 17.79
CA VAL A 314 -27.37 11.45 19.05
C VAL A 314 -26.45 10.34 19.59
N PRO A 315 -25.13 10.58 19.75
CA PRO A 315 -24.20 9.66 20.39
C PRO A 315 -24.46 9.49 21.87
#